data_a6a87c19714b767538f478f05cab51eb
#
_entry.id   a6a87c19714b767538f478f05cab51eb
#
_cell.length_a   1.000
_cell.length_b   1.000
_cell.length_c   1.000
_cell.angle_alpha   90.00
_cell.angle_beta   90.00
_cell.angle_gamma   90.00
#
_symmetry.space_group_name_H-M   'P 1'
#
loop_
_entity.id
_entity.type
_entity.pdbx_description
1 polymer ?
#
loop_
_entity_poly.entity_id
_entity_poly.type
_entity_poly.pdbx_seq_one_letter_code
_entity_poly.pdbx_strand_id
1 'polypeptide(L)'
;MARKNGKDGSGSASDKGGDKAAETKSQAGWRDHPPSFAGWARAAIAGSGTAPSLSPHLHPVLPPAAPGIVTVEPGRSVSLAAIDPDATGGLDKAEAKAALDAQRARIKHLQEMLYAERRHALLVVFQAIDTGGKDGTIRNVLEGVNPQGCRVWSFKVPSAEELDQDFLWRYHLRTPGRGLIGVFNRSHYEDVLVVRVKGLVPEETWRERYGLINDFERLLTLSGTVILKFFLHISKDEQKERLEARLADPEKHWKFDPADLVERKAWDAYQTAFDDALARCSTPYAPWHVVPANRKWARNVMVAKTIASSVSAMVLA
;
A
#
# COMPACT_ATOMS: atom_id res chain seq x y z
N MET A 1 49.02 40.86 -30.19
CA MET A 1 50.16 41.44 -29.45
C MET A 1 50.26 40.67 -28.16
N ALA A 2 51.12 39.76 -28.10
CA ALA A 2 52.57 39.77 -27.78
C ALA A 2 52.77 39.91 -26.28
N ARG A 3 53.18 38.85 -25.74
CA ARG A 3 54.46 38.44 -25.12
C ARG A 3 54.55 38.77 -23.65
N LYS A 4 55.16 38.06 -22.78
CA LYS A 4 56.10 36.91 -22.71
C LYS A 4 56.56 36.78 -21.25
N ASN A 5 56.81 35.53 -20.80
CA ASN A 5 57.98 35.11 -20.00
C ASN A 5 58.10 35.67 -18.56
N GLY A 6 58.50 34.96 -17.63
CA GLY A 6 59.21 33.70 -17.49
C GLY A 6 59.90 33.63 -16.13
N LYS A 7 60.24 32.42 -15.82
CA LYS A 7 61.41 31.94 -15.11
C LYS A 7 61.53 31.95 -13.58
N ASP A 8 61.52 30.79 -13.08
CA ASP A 8 62.60 30.01 -12.41
C ASP A 8 63.08 30.44 -11.03
N GLY A 9 63.14 29.47 -10.14
CA GLY A 9 63.90 29.56 -8.90
C GLY A 9 63.53 28.41 -7.94
N SER A 10 64.00 27.26 -8.19
CA SER A 10 64.70 26.23 -7.45
C SER A 10 65.07 26.51 -5.99
N GLY A 11 64.90 25.48 -5.16
CA GLY A 11 65.56 25.36 -3.84
C GLY A 11 64.70 24.46 -2.94
N SER A 12 64.92 23.28 -2.92
CA SER A 12 65.64 22.22 -2.18
C SER A 12 65.45 22.26 -0.65
N ALA A 13 65.00 21.12 -0.22
CA ALA A 13 65.46 20.23 0.85
C ALA A 13 64.96 20.41 2.28
N SER A 14 64.57 19.27 2.73
CA SER A 14 64.72 18.59 4.03
C SER A 14 63.64 18.89 5.05
N ASP A 15 62.94 17.93 5.41
CA ASP A 15 63.14 16.65 6.15
C ASP A 15 62.44 16.71 7.51
N LYS A 16 61.88 15.60 7.88
CA LYS A 16 61.46 15.10 9.20
C LYS A 16 60.11 15.48 9.79
N GLY A 17 59.18 14.57 9.71
CA GLY A 17 58.93 13.66 10.87
C GLY A 17 57.71 14.02 11.65
N GLY A 18 56.77 13.14 11.70
CA GLY A 18 55.63 13.17 12.61
C GLY A 18 54.41 12.57 11.95
N ASP A 19 54.38 11.42 11.72
CA ASP A 19 53.85 10.17 12.21
C ASP A 19 52.64 10.33 13.14
N LYS A 20 51.56 9.63 12.73
CA LYS A 20 50.47 9.05 13.49
C LYS A 20 49.23 9.83 13.78
N ALA A 21 48.18 9.08 13.41
CA ALA A 21 46.80 9.14 13.88
C ALA A 21 45.80 9.91 13.05
N ALA A 22 45.57 9.46 11.82
CA ALA A 22 44.19 9.50 11.27
C ALA A 22 43.61 8.10 11.49
N GLU A 23 43.08 7.90 12.69
CA GLU A 23 42.33 6.71 13.07
C GLU A 23 41.06 6.54 12.23
N THR A 24 41.08 5.46 11.49
CA THR A 24 39.98 4.49 11.33
C THR A 24 38.79 4.69 12.27
N LYS A 25 37.83 5.52 11.87
CA LYS A 25 36.45 5.48 12.35
C LYS A 25 35.51 5.33 11.18
N SER A 26 35.37 4.13 10.65
CA SER A 26 34.18 3.74 9.87
C SER A 26 34.18 2.27 9.45
N GLN A 27 34.32 1.35 10.38
CA GLN A 27 34.03 -0.07 10.12
C GLN A 27 33.31 -0.78 11.26
N ALA A 28 32.60 -0.06 12.12
CA ALA A 28 31.79 -0.63 13.19
C ALA A 28 30.31 -0.33 12.95
N GLY A 29 29.72 -0.83 11.87
CA GLY A 29 28.30 -0.58 11.57
C GLY A 29 27.64 -1.64 10.70
N TRP A 30 28.40 -2.60 10.22
CA TRP A 30 27.87 -3.59 9.26
C TRP A 30 27.92 -5.05 9.77
N ARG A 31 28.13 -5.28 11.04
CA ARG A 31 28.27 -6.66 11.57
C ARG A 31 27.05 -7.25 12.26
N ASP A 32 25.98 -6.48 12.43
CA ASP A 32 24.70 -7.01 12.88
C ASP A 32 23.75 -7.22 11.67
N HIS A 33 24.20 -8.09 10.75
CA HIS A 33 23.32 -8.54 9.69
C HIS A 33 22.30 -9.52 10.27
N PRO A 34 21.01 -9.40 9.86
CA PRO A 34 20.02 -10.45 10.12
C PRO A 34 20.55 -11.79 9.56
N PRO A 35 20.06 -12.92 10.06
CA PRO A 35 20.54 -14.24 9.71
C PRO A 35 20.66 -14.40 8.19
N SER A 36 21.80 -14.93 7.74
CA SER A 36 22.14 -15.02 6.32
C SER A 36 21.01 -15.66 5.52
N PHE A 37 20.85 -15.21 4.28
CA PHE A 37 19.90 -15.78 3.31
C PHE A 37 19.94 -17.32 3.25
N ALA A 38 21.11 -17.93 3.48
CA ALA A 38 21.30 -19.36 3.59
C ALA A 38 20.58 -20.00 4.80
N GLY A 39 20.50 -19.31 5.93
CA GLY A 39 19.75 -19.78 7.11
C GLY A 39 18.25 -19.77 6.87
N TRP A 40 17.75 -18.76 6.18
CA TRP A 40 16.34 -18.64 5.81
C TRP A 40 15.92 -19.69 4.75
N ALA A 41 16.75 -19.90 3.73
CA ALA A 41 16.50 -20.91 2.70
C ALA A 41 16.46 -22.34 3.29
N ARG A 42 17.30 -22.67 4.27
CA ARG A 42 17.27 -23.96 4.95
C ARG A 42 16.01 -24.18 5.79
N ALA A 43 15.49 -23.14 6.44
CA ALA A 43 14.24 -23.23 7.20
C ALA A 43 13.02 -23.41 6.29
N ALA A 44 13.01 -22.78 5.12
CA ALA A 44 11.94 -22.92 4.13
C ALA A 44 11.89 -24.31 3.47
N ILE A 45 13.04 -24.97 3.32
CA ILE A 45 13.17 -26.32 2.73
C ILE A 45 12.87 -27.41 3.76
N ALA A 46 12.97 -27.15 5.05
CA ALA A 46 12.82 -28.15 6.11
C ALA A 46 11.36 -28.50 6.48
N GLY A 47 10.37 -28.03 5.72
CA GLY A 47 9.00 -28.56 5.78
C GLY A 47 8.25 -28.43 7.11
N SER A 48 8.68 -27.54 8.03
CA SER A 48 7.88 -27.19 9.20
C SER A 48 6.81 -26.17 8.77
N GLY A 49 5.54 -26.59 8.73
CA GLY A 49 4.37 -25.83 8.25
C GLY A 49 3.98 -24.59 9.03
N THR A 50 4.93 -23.93 9.69
CA THR A 50 4.80 -22.60 10.27
C THR A 50 5.58 -21.63 9.42
N ALA A 51 4.90 -20.71 8.76
CA ALA A 51 5.56 -19.57 8.11
C ALA A 51 6.55 -18.94 9.11
N PRO A 52 7.82 -18.65 8.70
CA PRO A 52 8.76 -18.02 9.59
C PRO A 52 8.17 -16.74 10.15
N SER A 53 8.07 -16.62 11.46
CA SER A 53 7.62 -15.38 12.08
C SER A 53 8.60 -14.29 11.64
N LEU A 54 8.06 -13.23 11.04
CA LEU A 54 8.85 -12.05 10.68
C LEU A 54 9.49 -11.53 11.98
N SER A 55 10.78 -11.23 11.93
CA SER A 55 11.47 -10.69 13.10
C SER A 55 10.73 -9.47 13.62
N PRO A 56 10.36 -9.39 14.90
CA PRO A 56 9.59 -8.27 15.46
C PRO A 56 10.23 -6.89 15.20
N HIS A 57 11.55 -6.85 15.01
CA HIS A 57 12.28 -5.62 14.68
C HIS A 57 12.08 -5.12 13.25
N LEU A 58 11.52 -5.93 12.35
CA LEU A 58 11.25 -5.56 10.96
C LEU A 58 9.76 -5.32 10.70
N HIS A 59 8.90 -5.79 11.62
CA HIS A 59 7.46 -5.64 11.48
C HIS A 59 6.84 -5.19 12.79
N PRO A 60 6.29 -3.98 12.87
CA PRO A 60 5.49 -3.56 14.00
C PRO A 60 4.23 -4.44 14.08
N VAL A 61 3.86 -4.82 15.30
CA VAL A 61 2.57 -5.46 15.53
C VAL A 61 1.48 -4.41 15.34
N LEU A 62 0.70 -4.56 14.27
CA LEU A 62 -0.36 -3.64 13.97
C LEU A 62 -1.56 -3.88 14.91
N PRO A 63 -2.20 -2.80 15.39
CA PRO A 63 -3.44 -2.93 16.12
C PRO A 63 -4.55 -3.44 15.20
N PRO A 64 -5.63 -4.02 15.76
CA PRO A 64 -6.79 -4.42 14.97
C PRO A 64 -7.37 -3.23 14.20
N ALA A 65 -7.99 -3.52 13.07
CA ALA A 65 -8.71 -2.52 12.29
C ALA A 65 -9.83 -1.87 13.13
N ALA A 66 -10.27 -0.69 12.71
CA ALA A 66 -11.36 0.01 13.38
C ALA A 66 -12.65 -0.84 13.45
N PRO A 67 -13.46 -0.71 14.49
CA PRO A 67 -14.75 -1.38 14.59
C PRO A 67 -15.61 -1.17 13.34
N GLY A 68 -16.30 -2.21 12.91
CA GLY A 68 -17.08 -2.23 11.65
C GLY A 68 -16.29 -2.71 10.42
N ILE A 69 -14.98 -2.71 10.48
CA ILE A 69 -14.14 -3.32 9.42
C ILE A 69 -14.00 -4.82 9.71
N VAL A 70 -14.20 -5.64 8.68
CA VAL A 70 -13.98 -7.09 8.75
C VAL A 70 -12.57 -7.38 8.26
N THR A 71 -11.70 -7.83 9.14
CA THR A 71 -10.38 -8.33 8.74
C THR A 71 -10.51 -9.77 8.29
N VAL A 72 -10.06 -10.06 7.07
CA VAL A 72 -10.08 -11.42 6.52
C VAL A 72 -8.92 -12.21 7.10
N GLU A 73 -9.24 -13.24 7.85
CA GLU A 73 -8.22 -14.13 8.43
C GLU A 73 -7.50 -14.93 7.33
N PRO A 74 -6.17 -15.08 7.43
CA PRO A 74 -5.40 -15.87 6.49
C PRO A 74 -5.93 -17.31 6.36
N GLY A 75 -6.09 -17.77 5.10
CA GLY A 75 -6.58 -19.12 4.81
C GLY A 75 -8.08 -19.33 5.02
N ARG A 76 -8.84 -18.31 5.40
CA ARG A 76 -10.29 -18.37 5.52
C ARG A 76 -10.96 -17.91 4.24
N SER A 77 -12.00 -18.63 3.84
CA SER A 77 -12.91 -18.14 2.81
C SER A 77 -13.72 -16.95 3.34
N VAL A 78 -14.00 -16.00 2.47
CA VAL A 78 -14.86 -14.87 2.75
C VAL A 78 -15.96 -14.81 1.69
N SER A 79 -17.13 -14.37 2.09
CA SER A 79 -18.22 -14.06 1.16
C SER A 79 -18.65 -12.62 1.40
N LEU A 80 -18.44 -11.77 0.41
CA LEU A 80 -18.85 -10.37 0.46
C LEU A 80 -20.38 -10.24 0.62
N ALA A 81 -21.13 -11.17 0.11
CA ALA A 81 -22.60 -11.21 0.26
C ALA A 81 -23.05 -11.36 1.73
N ALA A 82 -22.19 -11.90 2.60
CA ALA A 82 -22.49 -12.05 4.04
C ALA A 82 -22.07 -10.84 4.88
N ILE A 83 -21.40 -9.84 4.28
CA ILE A 83 -20.93 -8.64 4.98
C ILE A 83 -21.88 -7.49 4.68
N ASP A 84 -22.45 -6.89 5.74
CA ASP A 84 -23.34 -5.74 5.62
C ASP A 84 -22.59 -4.49 5.12
N PRO A 85 -22.85 -3.98 3.92
CA PRO A 85 -22.19 -2.79 3.38
C PRO A 85 -22.65 -1.49 4.03
N ASP A 86 -23.69 -1.51 4.84
CA ASP A 86 -24.24 -0.35 5.59
C ASP A 86 -23.70 -0.27 7.02
N ALA A 87 -22.97 -1.27 7.50
CA ALA A 87 -22.44 -1.27 8.85
C ALA A 87 -21.59 -0.03 9.15
N THR A 88 -21.82 0.60 10.30
CA THR A 88 -21.13 1.84 10.69
C THR A 88 -20.09 1.65 11.79
N GLY A 89 -19.95 0.43 12.33
CA GLY A 89 -19.04 0.16 13.44
C GLY A 89 -19.41 0.89 14.73
N GLY A 90 -20.71 1.20 14.92
CA GLY A 90 -21.21 1.94 16.08
C GLY A 90 -20.96 3.45 16.02
N LEU A 91 -20.51 3.98 14.87
CA LEU A 91 -20.31 5.43 14.71
C LEU A 91 -21.64 6.15 14.56
N ASP A 92 -21.74 7.33 15.17
CA ASP A 92 -22.83 8.28 14.95
C ASP A 92 -22.47 9.24 13.81
N LYS A 93 -23.46 9.50 12.95
CA LYS A 93 -23.30 10.42 11.80
C LYS A 93 -23.05 11.86 12.25
N ALA A 94 -23.68 12.31 13.36
CA ALA A 94 -23.50 13.65 13.88
C ALA A 94 -22.06 13.90 14.37
N GLU A 95 -21.40 12.87 14.91
CA GLU A 95 -20.04 12.95 15.43
C GLU A 95 -18.98 12.66 14.34
N ALA A 96 -19.38 12.07 13.22
CA ALA A 96 -18.46 11.54 12.21
C ALA A 96 -17.51 12.59 11.65
N LYS A 97 -17.96 13.84 11.48
CA LYS A 97 -17.10 14.93 10.98
C LYS A 97 -15.98 15.22 11.96
N ALA A 98 -16.31 15.44 13.24
CA ALA A 98 -15.32 15.73 14.28
C ALA A 98 -14.36 14.54 14.45
N ALA A 99 -14.88 13.31 14.44
CA ALA A 99 -14.07 12.09 14.51
C ALA A 99 -13.09 11.99 13.33
N LEU A 100 -13.53 12.28 12.10
CA LEU A 100 -12.67 12.27 10.93
C LEU A 100 -11.59 13.34 11.01
N ASP A 101 -11.95 14.57 11.40
CA ASP A 101 -11.01 15.68 11.51
C ASP A 101 -9.93 15.39 12.57
N ALA A 102 -10.30 14.77 13.69
CA ALA A 102 -9.35 14.31 14.70
C ALA A 102 -8.38 13.25 14.17
N GLN A 103 -8.86 12.29 13.36
CA GLN A 103 -7.98 11.28 12.76
C GLN A 103 -7.07 11.88 11.67
N ARG A 104 -7.55 12.84 10.89
CA ARG A 104 -6.73 13.57 9.91
C ARG A 104 -5.56 14.30 10.58
N ALA A 105 -5.84 15.04 11.66
CA ALA A 105 -4.82 15.73 12.44
C ALA A 105 -3.77 14.72 12.99
N ARG A 106 -4.25 13.57 13.46
CA ARG A 106 -3.38 12.50 13.95
C ARG A 106 -2.53 11.90 12.83
N ILE A 107 -3.11 11.57 11.67
CA ILE A 107 -2.37 11.04 10.50
C ILE A 107 -1.31 12.03 10.06
N LYS A 108 -1.65 13.33 9.98
CA LYS A 108 -0.70 14.37 9.60
C LYS A 108 0.53 14.38 10.52
N HIS A 109 0.32 14.42 11.82
CA HIS A 109 1.42 14.43 12.80
C HIS A 109 2.26 13.14 12.73
N LEU A 110 1.61 11.97 12.68
CA LEU A 110 2.29 10.68 12.62
C LEU A 110 3.06 10.50 11.30
N GLN A 111 2.55 11.06 10.20
CA GLN A 111 3.26 11.03 8.92
C GLN A 111 4.58 11.83 8.98
N GLU A 112 4.58 12.98 9.65
CA GLU A 112 5.80 13.77 9.87
C GLU A 112 6.83 12.97 10.70
N MET A 113 6.39 12.24 11.72
CA MET A 113 7.25 11.37 12.52
C MET A 113 7.80 10.21 11.68
N LEU A 114 6.95 9.52 10.92
CA LEU A 114 7.35 8.45 10.02
C LEU A 114 8.40 8.93 9.01
N TYR A 115 8.19 10.13 8.44
CA TYR A 115 9.10 10.75 7.49
C TYR A 115 10.48 11.04 8.11
N ALA A 116 10.51 11.50 9.36
CA ALA A 116 11.74 11.81 10.08
C ALA A 116 12.52 10.54 10.47
N GLU A 117 11.84 9.51 10.94
CA GLU A 117 12.47 8.28 11.43
C GLU A 117 13.03 7.40 10.32
N ARG A 118 12.38 7.32 9.18
CA ARG A 118 12.80 6.54 7.98
C ARG A 118 13.12 5.06 8.26
N ARG A 119 12.47 4.46 9.25
CA ARG A 119 12.62 3.04 9.57
C ARG A 119 11.72 2.17 8.71
N HIS A 120 10.46 2.55 8.60
CA HIS A 120 9.41 1.83 7.88
C HIS A 120 8.85 2.64 6.72
N ALA A 121 8.21 1.94 5.79
CA ALA A 121 7.35 2.54 4.77
C ALA A 121 5.91 2.03 4.98
N LEU A 122 4.91 2.84 4.62
CA LEU A 122 3.51 2.40 4.60
C LEU A 122 2.99 2.35 3.17
N LEU A 123 2.51 1.19 2.74
CA LEU A 123 1.76 1.02 1.50
C LEU A 123 0.28 0.81 1.83
N VAL A 124 -0.58 1.72 1.38
CA VAL A 124 -2.04 1.59 1.51
C VAL A 124 -2.64 1.24 0.15
N VAL A 125 -3.29 0.10 0.06
CA VAL A 125 -3.94 -0.39 -1.15
C VAL A 125 -5.45 -0.22 -1.02
N PHE A 126 -6.08 0.45 -1.99
CA PHE A 126 -7.52 0.55 -2.10
C PHE A 126 -8.04 -0.19 -3.31
N GLN A 127 -8.91 -1.16 -3.06
CA GLN A 127 -9.70 -1.85 -4.07
C GLN A 127 -11.20 -1.68 -3.82
N ALA A 128 -11.95 -1.65 -4.86
CA ALA A 128 -13.41 -1.61 -4.85
C ALA A 128 -13.92 -1.85 -6.27
N ILE A 129 -15.16 -2.28 -6.37
CA ILE A 129 -15.88 -2.22 -7.64
C ILE A 129 -15.98 -0.77 -8.14
N ASP A 130 -16.25 -0.55 -9.39
CA ASP A 130 -16.41 0.81 -9.92
C ASP A 130 -17.50 1.57 -9.14
N THR A 131 -17.27 2.87 -8.97
CA THR A 131 -18.04 3.76 -8.07
C THR A 131 -17.95 3.44 -6.57
N GLY A 132 -17.18 2.44 -6.15
CA GLY A 132 -17.01 2.05 -4.73
C GLY A 132 -16.48 3.17 -3.83
N GLY A 133 -15.91 4.25 -4.42
CA GLY A 133 -15.58 5.47 -3.67
C GLY A 133 -14.11 5.58 -3.28
N LYS A 134 -13.20 4.87 -3.96
CA LYS A 134 -11.74 4.91 -3.73
C LYS A 134 -11.20 6.34 -3.69
N ASP A 135 -11.40 7.14 -4.76
CA ASP A 135 -10.91 8.53 -4.84
C ASP A 135 -11.42 9.41 -3.71
N GLY A 136 -12.72 9.27 -3.39
CA GLY A 136 -13.36 10.02 -2.31
C GLY A 136 -12.79 9.65 -0.95
N THR A 137 -12.50 8.37 -0.70
CA THR A 137 -11.86 7.91 0.53
C THR A 137 -10.46 8.47 0.65
N ILE A 138 -9.63 8.30 -0.36
CA ILE A 138 -8.24 8.77 -0.38
C ILE A 138 -8.21 10.28 -0.12
N ARG A 139 -8.98 11.07 -0.88
CA ARG A 139 -9.05 12.53 -0.72
C ARG A 139 -9.48 12.93 0.70
N ASN A 140 -10.53 12.30 1.25
CA ASN A 140 -11.05 12.70 2.56
C ASN A 140 -10.18 12.22 3.72
N VAL A 141 -9.53 11.07 3.62
CA VAL A 141 -8.73 10.51 4.70
C VAL A 141 -7.36 11.17 4.80
N LEU A 142 -6.75 11.51 3.65
CA LEU A 142 -5.41 12.06 3.58
C LEU A 142 -5.39 13.59 3.38
N GLU A 143 -6.52 14.25 3.62
CA GLU A 143 -6.61 15.70 3.55
C GLU A 143 -5.64 16.36 4.56
N GLY A 144 -4.81 17.27 4.05
CA GLY A 144 -3.83 18.00 4.86
C GLY A 144 -2.54 17.26 5.19
N VAL A 145 -2.37 16.01 4.71
CA VAL A 145 -1.10 15.27 4.82
C VAL A 145 -0.05 15.91 3.89
N ASN A 146 1.19 16.01 4.37
CA ASN A 146 2.28 16.61 3.61
C ASN A 146 2.59 15.78 2.34
N PRO A 147 2.46 16.37 1.14
CA PRO A 147 2.68 15.66 -0.13
C PRO A 147 4.14 15.21 -0.34
N GLN A 148 5.11 15.77 0.39
CA GLN A 148 6.49 15.30 0.35
C GLN A 148 6.65 13.91 0.96
N GLY A 149 5.80 13.55 1.94
CA GLY A 149 5.83 12.27 2.64
C GLY A 149 4.71 11.31 2.22
N CYS A 150 3.81 11.71 1.31
CA CYS A 150 2.69 10.88 0.87
C CYS A 150 2.51 10.98 -0.65
N ARG A 151 2.45 9.82 -1.33
CA ARG A 151 2.27 9.75 -2.78
C ARG A 151 1.11 8.84 -3.13
N VAL A 152 0.21 9.33 -3.99
CA VAL A 152 -0.95 8.59 -4.48
C VAL A 152 -0.72 8.21 -5.94
N TRP A 153 -0.84 6.94 -6.25
CA TRP A 153 -0.75 6.39 -7.59
C TRP A 153 -2.08 5.77 -8.00
N SER A 154 -2.63 6.24 -9.12
CA SER A 154 -3.86 5.68 -9.70
C SER A 154 -3.49 4.84 -10.93
N PHE A 155 -3.63 3.52 -10.80
CA PHE A 155 -3.31 2.61 -11.87
C PHE A 155 -4.50 2.46 -12.81
N LYS A 156 -4.25 2.68 -14.09
CA LYS A 156 -5.18 2.50 -15.21
C LYS A 156 -4.72 1.33 -16.09
N VAL A 157 -5.30 1.23 -17.28
CA VAL A 157 -4.84 0.28 -18.30
C VAL A 157 -3.33 0.40 -18.48
N PRO A 158 -2.58 -0.70 -18.49
CA PRO A 158 -1.13 -0.69 -18.70
C PRO A 158 -0.75 -0.02 -20.01
N SER A 159 0.37 0.71 -20.02
CA SER A 159 1.01 1.19 -21.27
C SER A 159 1.67 0.04 -22.02
N ALA A 160 2.07 0.28 -23.28
CA ALA A 160 2.81 -0.71 -24.05
C ALA A 160 4.12 -1.11 -23.34
N GLU A 161 4.88 -0.14 -22.80
CA GLU A 161 6.09 -0.41 -22.02
C GLU A 161 5.82 -1.28 -20.78
N GLU A 162 4.70 -1.01 -20.06
CA GLU A 162 4.32 -1.80 -18.90
C GLU A 162 3.88 -3.22 -19.28
N LEU A 163 3.32 -3.42 -20.48
CA LEU A 163 2.92 -4.75 -20.98
C LEU A 163 4.11 -5.60 -21.45
N ASP A 164 5.24 -4.98 -21.82
CA ASP A 164 6.47 -5.67 -22.18
C ASP A 164 7.23 -6.22 -20.96
N GLN A 165 6.81 -5.85 -19.74
CA GLN A 165 7.41 -6.27 -18.49
C GLN A 165 6.51 -7.30 -17.76
N ASP A 166 7.01 -7.84 -16.65
CA ASP A 166 6.15 -8.62 -15.77
C ASP A 166 5.03 -7.73 -15.15
N PHE A 167 3.90 -8.35 -14.82
CA PHE A 167 2.71 -7.61 -14.37
C PHE A 167 2.90 -6.84 -13.06
N LEU A 168 3.94 -7.16 -12.26
CA LEU A 168 4.23 -6.47 -10.98
C LEU A 168 5.20 -5.29 -11.16
N TRP A 169 5.92 -5.23 -12.27
CA TRP A 169 6.96 -4.21 -12.51
C TRP A 169 6.45 -2.79 -12.32
N ARG A 170 5.31 -2.44 -12.91
CA ARG A 170 4.70 -1.10 -12.81
C ARG A 170 4.35 -0.71 -11.37
N TYR A 171 3.98 -1.67 -10.52
CA TYR A 171 3.64 -1.46 -9.13
C TYR A 171 4.90 -1.35 -8.27
N HIS A 172 5.92 -2.16 -8.56
CA HIS A 172 7.19 -2.11 -7.85
C HIS A 172 7.85 -0.73 -7.96
N LEU A 173 7.84 -0.12 -9.14
CA LEU A 173 8.37 1.24 -9.37
C LEU A 173 7.66 2.32 -8.55
N ARG A 174 6.50 2.03 -7.97
CA ARG A 174 5.65 2.96 -7.22
C ARG A 174 5.55 2.63 -5.74
N THR A 175 6.22 1.58 -5.29
CA THR A 175 6.28 1.25 -3.85
C THR A 175 6.95 2.37 -3.08
N PRO A 176 6.47 2.66 -1.85
CA PRO A 176 7.05 3.74 -1.05
C PRO A 176 8.44 3.36 -0.51
N GLY A 177 9.36 4.30 -0.53
CA GLY A 177 10.59 4.21 0.24
C GLY A 177 10.34 4.42 1.73
N ARG A 178 11.32 4.07 2.57
CA ARG A 178 11.24 4.26 4.03
C ARG A 178 10.98 5.72 4.39
N GLY A 179 10.10 5.94 5.35
CA GLY A 179 9.62 7.26 5.75
C GLY A 179 8.44 7.76 4.93
N LEU A 180 8.02 7.06 3.88
CA LEU A 180 6.96 7.50 2.99
C LEU A 180 5.69 6.67 3.14
N ILE A 181 4.55 7.32 2.88
CA ILE A 181 3.25 6.69 2.66
C ILE A 181 3.01 6.62 1.15
N GLY A 182 2.89 5.40 0.62
CA GLY A 182 2.41 5.15 -0.74
C GLY A 182 0.94 4.74 -0.71
N VAL A 183 0.14 5.28 -1.60
CA VAL A 183 -1.27 4.93 -1.72
C VAL A 183 -1.56 4.45 -3.13
N PHE A 184 -2.02 3.23 -3.26
CA PHE A 184 -2.43 2.63 -4.52
C PHE A 184 -3.96 2.71 -4.67
N ASN A 185 -4.41 3.55 -5.58
CA ASN A 185 -5.78 3.60 -6.05
C ASN A 185 -5.93 2.65 -7.24
N ARG A 186 -6.53 1.48 -7.01
CA ARG A 186 -6.32 0.24 -7.76
C ARG A 186 -4.86 -0.23 -7.57
N SER A 187 -4.55 -1.48 -7.91
CA SER A 187 -3.24 -2.05 -7.62
C SER A 187 -2.98 -3.30 -8.46
N HIS A 188 -1.92 -4.02 -8.13
CA HIS A 188 -1.58 -5.33 -8.67
C HIS A 188 -2.70 -6.37 -8.58
N TYR A 189 -3.74 -6.10 -7.81
CA TYR A 189 -4.94 -6.95 -7.77
C TYR A 189 -5.80 -6.83 -9.04
N GLU A 190 -5.66 -5.76 -9.85
CA GLU A 190 -6.34 -5.68 -11.15
C GLU A 190 -5.98 -6.89 -12.04
N ASP A 191 -4.78 -7.43 -11.87
CA ASP A 191 -4.24 -8.56 -12.62
C ASP A 191 -4.83 -9.93 -12.25
N VAL A 192 -5.68 -9.99 -11.22
CA VAL A 192 -6.50 -11.15 -10.83
C VAL A 192 -7.98 -10.80 -10.74
N LEU A 193 -8.36 -9.54 -10.93
CA LEU A 193 -9.73 -9.04 -10.91
C LEU A 193 -10.23 -8.74 -12.34
N VAL A 194 -9.84 -7.58 -12.89
CA VAL A 194 -10.27 -7.16 -14.23
C VAL A 194 -9.79 -8.16 -15.29
N VAL A 195 -8.54 -8.58 -15.20
CA VAL A 195 -7.95 -9.52 -16.16
C VAL A 195 -8.72 -10.84 -16.20
N ARG A 196 -9.15 -11.36 -15.04
CA ARG A 196 -9.99 -12.55 -14.91
C ARG A 196 -11.39 -12.32 -15.48
N VAL A 197 -12.07 -11.27 -15.01
CA VAL A 197 -13.48 -11.02 -15.38
C VAL A 197 -13.64 -10.72 -16.87
N LYS A 198 -12.65 -10.07 -17.48
CA LYS A 198 -12.64 -9.75 -18.92
C LYS A 198 -12.00 -10.83 -19.80
N GLY A 199 -11.47 -11.90 -19.20
CA GLY A 199 -10.80 -12.97 -19.94
C GLY A 199 -9.59 -12.49 -20.73
N LEU A 200 -8.78 -11.57 -20.15
CA LEU A 200 -7.63 -10.97 -20.84
C LEU A 200 -6.41 -11.89 -20.89
N VAL A 201 -6.36 -12.89 -20.02
CA VAL A 201 -5.36 -13.96 -19.99
C VAL A 201 -6.05 -15.29 -19.65
N PRO A 202 -5.42 -16.46 -20.00
CA PRO A 202 -5.91 -17.77 -19.63
C PRO A 202 -6.12 -17.94 -18.11
N GLU A 203 -6.98 -18.87 -17.72
CA GLU A 203 -7.31 -19.12 -16.32
C GLU A 203 -6.10 -19.53 -15.48
N GLU A 204 -5.28 -20.43 -16.00
CA GLU A 204 -4.04 -20.85 -15.35
C GLU A 204 -3.13 -19.67 -15.03
N THR A 205 -3.02 -18.71 -15.93
CA THR A 205 -2.17 -17.53 -15.76
C THR A 205 -2.65 -16.65 -14.58
N TRP A 206 -3.93 -16.26 -14.54
CA TRP A 206 -4.40 -15.43 -13.43
C TRP A 206 -4.47 -16.19 -12.10
N ARG A 207 -4.62 -17.52 -12.12
CA ARG A 207 -4.59 -18.33 -10.90
C ARG A 207 -3.20 -18.35 -10.25
N GLU A 208 -2.14 -18.43 -11.04
CA GLU A 208 -0.77 -18.37 -10.54
C GLU A 208 -0.43 -17.01 -9.95
N ARG A 209 -1.00 -15.93 -10.49
CA ARG A 209 -0.75 -14.57 -10.01
C ARG A 209 -1.09 -14.34 -8.54
N TYR A 210 -2.01 -15.08 -7.94
CA TYR A 210 -2.27 -14.97 -6.50
C TYR A 210 -1.02 -15.30 -5.67
N GLY A 211 -0.29 -16.34 -6.04
CA GLY A 211 0.98 -16.70 -5.40
C GLY A 211 2.04 -15.62 -5.58
N LEU A 212 2.21 -15.14 -6.81
CA LEU A 212 3.18 -14.08 -7.15
C LEU A 212 2.87 -12.76 -6.44
N ILE A 213 1.59 -12.41 -6.28
CA ILE A 213 1.14 -11.24 -5.49
C ILE A 213 1.54 -11.40 -4.02
N ASN A 214 1.30 -12.57 -3.43
CA ASN A 214 1.68 -12.83 -2.05
C ASN A 214 3.20 -12.77 -1.86
N ASP A 215 3.98 -13.27 -2.81
CA ASP A 215 5.45 -13.21 -2.78
C ASP A 215 5.95 -11.76 -2.92
N PHE A 216 5.33 -10.95 -3.78
CA PHE A 216 5.63 -9.53 -3.91
C PHE A 216 5.34 -8.77 -2.60
N GLU A 217 4.18 -8.97 -2.00
CA GLU A 217 3.83 -8.35 -0.73
C GLU A 217 4.75 -8.81 0.39
N ARG A 218 5.12 -10.10 0.41
CA ARG A 218 6.10 -10.65 1.35
C ARG A 218 7.47 -10.01 1.19
N LEU A 219 7.95 -9.84 -0.05
CA LEU A 219 9.21 -9.15 -0.33
C LEU A 219 9.22 -7.73 0.22
N LEU A 220 8.17 -6.96 -0.02
CA LEU A 220 8.03 -5.60 0.49
C LEU A 220 8.02 -5.58 2.02
N THR A 221 7.29 -6.51 2.62
CA THR A 221 7.17 -6.62 4.06
C THR A 221 8.52 -6.94 4.70
N LEU A 222 9.25 -7.93 4.19
CA LEU A 222 10.60 -8.27 4.64
C LEU A 222 11.59 -7.09 4.48
N SER A 223 11.30 -6.17 3.59
CA SER A 223 12.09 -4.95 3.35
C SER A 223 11.69 -3.76 4.25
N GLY A 224 10.73 -3.97 5.18
CA GLY A 224 10.29 -2.95 6.14
C GLY A 224 9.10 -2.11 5.68
N THR A 225 8.35 -2.57 4.66
CA THR A 225 7.10 -1.92 4.24
C THR A 225 5.92 -2.57 4.95
N VAL A 226 5.16 -1.78 5.70
CA VAL A 226 3.85 -2.18 6.23
C VAL A 226 2.81 -2.03 5.13
N ILE A 227 1.95 -3.04 4.95
CA ILE A 227 0.93 -3.04 3.89
C ILE A 227 -0.46 -3.08 4.54
N LEU A 228 -1.28 -2.07 4.25
CA LEU A 228 -2.70 -2.01 4.61
C LEU A 228 -3.55 -2.15 3.35
N LYS A 229 -4.37 -3.18 3.28
CA LYS A 229 -5.24 -3.44 2.12
C LYS A 229 -6.70 -3.22 2.50
N PHE A 230 -7.37 -2.29 1.82
CA PHE A 230 -8.77 -1.97 2.01
C PHE A 230 -9.59 -2.33 0.77
N PHE A 231 -10.57 -3.21 0.96
CA PHE A 231 -11.64 -3.42 -0.01
C PHE A 231 -12.86 -2.61 0.43
N LEU A 232 -13.27 -1.62 -0.37
CA LEU A 232 -14.45 -0.80 -0.09
C LEU A 232 -15.69 -1.53 -0.64
N HIS A 233 -16.44 -2.12 0.28
CA HIS A 233 -17.61 -2.94 -0.03
C HIS A 233 -18.88 -2.08 -0.09
N ILE A 234 -19.51 -2.04 -1.27
CA ILE A 234 -20.81 -1.40 -1.49
C ILE A 234 -21.80 -2.43 -2.01
N SER A 235 -23.09 -2.16 -1.80
CA SER A 235 -24.16 -2.93 -2.42
C SER A 235 -24.31 -2.60 -3.90
N LYS A 236 -24.96 -3.50 -4.63
CA LYS A 236 -25.29 -3.28 -6.04
C LYS A 236 -26.25 -2.09 -6.22
N ASP A 237 -27.14 -1.86 -5.25
CA ASP A 237 -28.09 -0.75 -5.27
C ASP A 237 -27.39 0.59 -5.02
N GLU A 238 -26.52 0.68 -4.02
CA GLU A 238 -25.69 1.86 -3.79
C GLU A 238 -24.82 2.20 -5.01
N GLN A 239 -24.29 1.18 -5.72
CA GLN A 239 -23.57 1.41 -6.97
C GLN A 239 -24.46 2.09 -8.01
N LYS A 240 -25.71 1.63 -8.16
CA LYS A 240 -26.68 2.20 -9.09
C LYS A 240 -26.96 3.67 -8.75
N GLU A 241 -27.29 3.94 -7.48
CA GLU A 241 -27.55 5.30 -7.00
C GLU A 241 -26.38 6.24 -7.28
N ARG A 242 -25.14 5.76 -7.07
CA ARG A 242 -23.93 6.56 -7.36
C ARG A 242 -23.72 6.83 -8.84
N LEU A 243 -24.05 5.88 -9.71
CA LEU A 243 -23.98 6.07 -11.17
C LEU A 243 -25.05 7.07 -11.63
N GLU A 244 -26.27 6.93 -11.15
CA GLU A 244 -27.37 7.85 -11.44
C GLU A 244 -27.06 9.28 -10.95
N ALA A 245 -26.50 9.41 -9.74
CA ALA A 245 -26.06 10.70 -9.20
C ALA A 245 -24.94 11.36 -10.03
N ARG A 246 -24.07 10.56 -10.68
CA ARG A 246 -23.04 11.10 -11.60
C ARG A 246 -23.65 11.62 -12.89
N LEU A 247 -24.67 10.91 -13.42
CA LEU A 247 -25.38 11.32 -14.62
C LEU A 247 -26.21 12.59 -14.39
N ALA A 248 -26.78 12.74 -13.20
CA ALA A 248 -27.58 13.90 -12.83
C ALA A 248 -26.76 15.17 -12.56
N ASP A 249 -25.43 15.05 -12.30
CA ASP A 249 -24.58 16.16 -11.94
C ASP A 249 -23.65 16.54 -13.12
N PRO A 250 -23.89 17.67 -13.81
CA PRO A 250 -23.07 18.10 -14.95
C PRO A 250 -21.60 18.24 -14.64
N GLU A 251 -21.23 18.63 -13.40
CA GLU A 251 -19.83 18.75 -12.98
C GLU A 251 -19.15 17.39 -12.83
N LYS A 252 -19.90 16.29 -12.81
CA LYS A 252 -19.40 14.93 -12.68
C LYS A 252 -19.53 14.10 -13.96
N HIS A 253 -20.13 14.64 -15.03
CA HIS A 253 -20.27 13.93 -16.31
C HIS A 253 -18.93 13.40 -16.84
N TRP A 254 -17.84 14.13 -16.64
CA TRP A 254 -16.50 13.68 -17.05
C TRP A 254 -16.02 12.39 -16.35
N LYS A 255 -16.70 11.99 -15.28
CA LYS A 255 -16.41 10.73 -14.55
C LYS A 255 -17.28 9.57 -15.01
N PHE A 256 -18.28 9.84 -15.82
CA PHE A 256 -19.17 8.81 -16.32
C PHE A 256 -18.58 8.20 -17.59
N ASP A 257 -18.38 6.91 -17.57
CA ASP A 257 -18.04 6.12 -18.75
C ASP A 257 -19.22 5.16 -19.03
N PRO A 258 -19.76 5.12 -20.26
CA PRO A 258 -20.76 4.10 -20.65
C PRO A 258 -20.30 2.67 -20.36
N ALA A 259 -18.98 2.43 -20.35
CA ALA A 259 -18.42 1.15 -19.94
C ALA A 259 -18.75 0.79 -18.49
N ASP A 260 -18.98 1.76 -17.59
CA ASP A 260 -19.39 1.49 -16.20
C ASP A 260 -20.72 0.70 -16.14
N LEU A 261 -21.63 0.90 -17.10
CA LEU A 261 -22.89 0.16 -17.19
C LEU A 261 -22.66 -1.27 -17.67
N VAL A 262 -21.69 -1.49 -18.55
CA VAL A 262 -21.30 -2.84 -19.00
C VAL A 262 -20.62 -3.59 -17.86
N GLU A 263 -19.71 -2.94 -17.14
CA GLU A 263 -19.04 -3.51 -15.96
C GLU A 263 -20.04 -3.93 -14.88
N ARG A 264 -21.13 -3.15 -14.69
CA ARG A 264 -22.19 -3.50 -13.75
C ARG A 264 -22.91 -4.80 -14.11
N LYS A 265 -22.99 -5.20 -15.38
CA LYS A 265 -23.56 -6.49 -15.79
C LYS A 265 -22.72 -7.67 -15.31
N ALA A 266 -21.41 -7.46 -15.14
CA ALA A 266 -20.47 -8.45 -14.63
C ALA A 266 -20.36 -8.45 -13.09
N TRP A 267 -21.31 -7.83 -12.37
CA TRP A 267 -21.31 -7.70 -10.91
C TRP A 267 -20.96 -9.04 -10.20
N ASP A 268 -21.67 -10.09 -10.53
CA ASP A 268 -21.51 -11.38 -9.83
C ASP A 268 -20.13 -12.03 -10.12
N ALA A 269 -19.62 -11.84 -11.35
CA ALA A 269 -18.27 -12.27 -11.69
C ALA A 269 -17.20 -11.48 -10.91
N TYR A 270 -17.40 -10.17 -10.73
CA TYR A 270 -16.51 -9.36 -9.88
C TYR A 270 -16.62 -9.76 -8.41
N GLN A 271 -17.81 -10.02 -7.87
CA GLN A 271 -17.96 -10.49 -6.49
C GLN A 271 -17.17 -11.79 -6.27
N THR A 272 -17.32 -12.75 -7.17
CA THR A 272 -16.56 -14.01 -7.11
C THR A 272 -15.05 -13.77 -7.19
N ALA A 273 -14.60 -12.89 -8.07
CA ALA A 273 -13.17 -12.57 -8.21
C ALA A 273 -12.62 -11.87 -6.96
N PHE A 274 -13.40 -10.98 -6.33
CA PHE A 274 -13.03 -10.35 -5.07
C PHE A 274 -13.01 -11.34 -3.92
N ASP A 275 -14.02 -12.21 -3.76
CA ASP A 275 -14.05 -13.25 -2.73
C ASP A 275 -12.79 -14.12 -2.80
N ASP A 276 -12.40 -14.54 -4.01
CA ASP A 276 -11.19 -15.32 -4.23
C ASP A 276 -9.91 -14.52 -3.90
N ALA A 277 -9.82 -13.26 -4.32
CA ALA A 277 -8.65 -12.42 -4.05
C ALA A 277 -8.48 -12.15 -2.55
N LEU A 278 -9.58 -11.86 -1.86
CA LEU A 278 -9.61 -11.64 -0.41
C LEU A 278 -9.18 -12.90 0.35
N ALA A 279 -9.70 -14.07 -0.05
CA ALA A 279 -9.38 -15.34 0.61
C ALA A 279 -7.93 -15.79 0.34
N ARG A 280 -7.47 -15.70 -0.91
CA ARG A 280 -6.16 -16.22 -1.33
C ARG A 280 -5.00 -15.30 -1.00
N CYS A 281 -5.26 -14.00 -0.91
CA CYS A 281 -4.23 -12.99 -0.67
C CYS A 281 -4.39 -12.27 0.68
N SER A 282 -5.19 -12.77 1.62
CA SER A 282 -5.11 -12.33 3.00
C SER A 282 -4.02 -13.14 3.70
N THR A 283 -2.93 -12.48 4.04
CA THR A 283 -1.76 -13.12 4.66
C THR A 283 -1.53 -12.56 6.07
N PRO A 284 -0.79 -13.28 6.94
CA PRO A 284 -0.50 -12.78 8.30
C PRO A 284 0.24 -11.44 8.32
N TYR A 285 1.02 -11.15 7.27
CA TYR A 285 1.81 -9.93 7.14
C TYR A 285 1.11 -8.81 6.37
N ALA A 286 0.03 -9.11 5.64
CA ALA A 286 -0.76 -8.16 4.88
C ALA A 286 -2.21 -8.66 4.74
N PRO A 287 -3.01 -8.62 5.82
CA PRO A 287 -4.40 -9.04 5.76
C PRO A 287 -5.26 -8.06 4.97
N TRP A 288 -6.33 -8.54 4.36
CA TRP A 288 -7.36 -7.71 3.77
C TRP A 288 -8.34 -7.19 4.83
N HIS A 289 -8.74 -5.94 4.66
CA HIS A 289 -9.74 -5.27 5.46
C HIS A 289 -10.95 -4.92 4.59
N VAL A 290 -12.06 -5.62 4.76
CA VAL A 290 -13.32 -5.31 4.09
C VAL A 290 -14.01 -4.19 4.85
N VAL A 291 -14.18 -3.04 4.21
CA VAL A 291 -14.74 -1.83 4.78
C VAL A 291 -16.15 -1.62 4.25
N PRO A 292 -17.19 -1.65 5.09
CA PRO A 292 -18.54 -1.23 4.72
C PRO A 292 -18.51 0.20 4.13
N ALA A 293 -19.04 0.40 2.92
CA ALA A 293 -18.79 1.63 2.18
C ALA A 293 -20.03 2.30 1.56
N ASN A 294 -21.23 1.81 1.86
CA ASN A 294 -22.46 2.53 1.51
C ASN A 294 -22.50 3.87 2.26
N ARG A 295 -22.18 3.89 3.55
CA ARG A 295 -22.16 5.10 4.36
C ARG A 295 -20.79 5.79 4.27
N LYS A 296 -20.65 6.73 3.31
CA LYS A 296 -19.38 7.42 3.02
C LYS A 296 -18.74 8.05 4.26
N TRP A 297 -19.53 8.58 5.17
CA TRP A 297 -19.07 9.23 6.40
C TRP A 297 -18.43 8.20 7.36
N ALA A 298 -19.09 7.05 7.60
CA ALA A 298 -18.59 5.99 8.47
C ALA A 298 -17.31 5.35 7.88
N ARG A 299 -17.35 4.99 6.59
CA ARG A 299 -16.20 4.46 5.85
C ARG A 299 -14.95 5.33 6.04
N ASN A 300 -15.08 6.65 5.87
CA ASN A 300 -13.93 7.56 5.97
C ASN A 300 -13.35 7.58 7.39
N VAL A 301 -14.18 7.58 8.43
CA VAL A 301 -13.73 7.52 9.83
C VAL A 301 -13.03 6.20 10.12
N MET A 302 -13.62 5.07 9.71
CA MET A 302 -13.06 3.73 9.94
C MET A 302 -11.69 3.58 9.27
N VAL A 303 -11.56 3.98 8.00
CA VAL A 303 -10.29 3.92 7.27
C VAL A 303 -9.25 4.85 7.91
N ALA A 304 -9.62 6.09 8.22
CA ALA A 304 -8.71 7.05 8.84
C ALA A 304 -8.20 6.56 10.20
N LYS A 305 -9.09 6.00 11.04
CA LYS A 305 -8.74 5.44 12.35
C LYS A 305 -7.77 4.26 12.21
N THR A 306 -8.00 3.37 11.25
CA THR A 306 -7.11 2.22 11.00
C THR A 306 -5.74 2.69 10.55
N ILE A 307 -5.65 3.61 9.59
CA ILE A 307 -4.37 4.17 9.12
C ILE A 307 -3.65 4.87 10.28
N ALA A 308 -4.32 5.75 11.03
CA ALA A 308 -3.71 6.46 12.15
C ALA A 308 -3.14 5.51 13.21
N SER A 309 -3.90 4.46 13.56
CA SER A 309 -3.45 3.48 14.55
C SER A 309 -2.27 2.65 14.05
N SER A 310 -2.26 2.27 12.77
CA SER A 310 -1.15 1.53 12.17
C SER A 310 0.12 2.37 12.09
N VAL A 311 0.03 3.64 11.64
CA VAL A 311 1.21 4.52 11.60
C VAL A 311 1.72 4.79 13.02
N SER A 312 0.83 4.94 14.00
CA SER A 312 1.22 5.09 15.42
C SER A 312 2.04 3.89 15.90
N ALA A 313 1.63 2.67 15.57
CA ALA A 313 2.39 1.47 15.92
C ALA A 313 3.76 1.40 15.23
N MET A 314 3.86 1.93 13.99
CA MET A 314 5.12 1.95 13.23
C MET A 314 6.15 2.90 13.82
N VAL A 315 5.73 4.09 14.28
CA VAL A 315 6.64 5.11 14.83
C VAL A 315 6.95 4.93 16.31
N LEU A 316 6.21 4.08 17.03
CA LEU A 316 6.44 3.76 18.44
C LEU A 316 7.20 2.43 18.63
N ALA A 317 7.36 1.63 17.57
CA ALA A 317 8.14 0.40 17.57
C ALA A 317 9.63 0.69 17.33
#